data_ee8771fde3cb68f4b35483be17cf5d6c
#
_entry.id   ee8771fde3cb68f4b35483be17cf5d6c
#
_cell.length_a   1.000
_cell.length_b   1.000
_cell.length_c   1.000
_cell.angle_alpha   90.00
_cell.angle_beta   90.00
_cell.angle_gamma   90.00
#
_symmetry.space_group_name_H-M   'P 1'
#
loop_
_entity.id
_entity.type
_entity.pdbx_description
1 polymer ?
#
loop_
_entity_poly.entity_id
_entity_poly.type
_entity_poly.pdbx_seq_one_letter_code
_entity_poly.pdbx_strand_id
1 'polypeptide(L)'
;MGISEIVNVSITADTARVSRVGFGTPLALAYHTHNTDLIREYADLSEMVADSFTVYEAAYLMAQAYFSQEPRPETIKIGRLTTSVVPTKKLTITDATEGNHILLSYLLSDGTAGSIDYTILAAATTTSVATAVELLTEAITGIASSSSGANITITGTSGTSFWLYDLQGCEQLDQTPTCAPAVDLSAIEVVDSDWYAINCAVESEANADLIAAWVETRDKLFIAQTSDDIERQSGGTLMSGWAALGYDNSACIFTENASTFLACGWVGKMLPKDPGSATWALKSIDGSAADPLTTTETGYIDGDSGNHYTEIAGVSITRKGVVASGEYIDVRMGIHWLKARIAERVFTLLASADKVPYTDPGVALVVAEVRAQLQIAIQKGVLAASPVPTVTAPKVADIEVANRQARLLPDVKFAGTLAGAIHKTNIAGVLSV
;
A
#
# COMPACT_ATOMS: atom_id res chain seq x y z
N MET A 1 34.17 32.50 42.33
CA MET A 1 34.76 31.94 41.13
C MET A 1 34.17 30.55 40.92
N GLY A 2 33.46 30.34 39.82
CA GLY A 2 32.89 29.03 39.50
C GLY A 2 33.92 28.18 38.74
N ILE A 3 33.81 26.86 38.81
CA ILE A 3 34.68 25.90 38.06
C ILE A 3 34.72 26.23 36.58
N SER A 4 33.65 26.80 36.02
CA SER A 4 33.52 27.25 34.63
C SER A 4 34.46 28.40 34.24
N GLU A 5 35.07 29.13 35.19
CA GLU A 5 36.09 30.15 34.90
C GLU A 5 37.48 29.56 34.69
N ILE A 6 37.68 28.31 35.12
CA ILE A 6 38.97 27.63 35.01
C ILE A 6 38.93 26.50 34.00
N VAL A 7 37.75 25.84 33.79
CA VAL A 7 37.58 24.75 32.86
C VAL A 7 36.31 25.00 32.04
N ASN A 8 36.49 25.30 30.78
CA ASN A 8 35.41 25.38 29.80
C ASN A 8 35.38 24.08 28.96
N VAL A 9 34.36 23.24 29.17
CA VAL A 9 34.17 22.01 28.40
C VAL A 9 33.11 22.28 27.35
N SER A 10 33.53 22.40 26.11
CA SER A 10 32.65 22.42 24.95
C SER A 10 32.60 21.02 24.36
N ILE A 11 31.47 20.34 24.50
CA ILE A 11 31.24 19.04 23.87
C ILE A 11 30.39 19.27 22.61
N THR A 12 31.01 19.29 21.45
CA THR A 12 30.32 19.15 20.17
C THR A 12 30.22 17.66 19.85
N ALA A 13 29.01 17.12 19.95
CA ALA A 13 28.74 15.77 19.45
C ALA A 13 28.60 15.85 17.93
N ASP A 14 29.68 15.64 17.21
CA ASP A 14 29.65 15.36 15.77
C ASP A 14 29.30 13.89 15.58
N THR A 15 28.02 13.57 15.74
CA THR A 15 27.50 12.25 15.38
C THR A 15 27.09 12.34 13.92
N ALA A 16 27.92 11.82 13.03
CA ALA A 16 27.49 11.42 11.71
C ALA A 16 26.34 10.40 11.90
N ARG A 17 25.11 10.89 11.90
CA ARG A 17 23.94 10.02 11.97
C ARG A 17 23.80 9.35 10.63
N VAL A 18 23.86 8.03 10.61
CA VAL A 18 23.43 7.24 9.46
C VAL A 18 21.97 7.63 9.18
N SER A 19 21.69 8.05 7.95
CA SER A 19 20.32 8.30 7.50
C SER A 19 19.52 7.00 7.68
N ARG A 20 18.44 7.07 8.43
CA ARG A 20 17.59 5.90 8.69
C ARG A 20 16.55 5.78 7.59
N VAL A 21 16.34 4.57 7.09
CA VAL A 21 15.24 4.28 6.17
C VAL A 21 13.92 4.61 6.86
N GLY A 22 13.13 5.52 6.28
CA GLY A 22 11.81 5.90 6.78
C GLY A 22 10.78 4.82 6.46
N PHE A 23 10.13 4.28 7.50
CA PHE A 23 9.02 3.34 7.37
C PHE A 23 7.66 4.01 7.55
N GLY A 24 7.64 5.29 7.89
CA GLY A 24 6.43 6.06 8.19
C GLY A 24 5.91 6.92 7.04
N THR A 25 6.66 7.04 5.95
CA THR A 25 6.32 7.93 4.84
C THR A 25 5.76 7.14 3.65
N PRO A 26 4.50 7.39 3.22
CA PRO A 26 3.93 6.81 2.01
C PRO A 26 4.33 7.60 0.77
N LEU A 27 4.32 6.92 -0.39
CA LEU A 27 4.44 7.49 -1.72
C LEU A 27 3.13 7.30 -2.48
N ALA A 28 2.49 8.40 -2.88
CA ALA A 28 1.34 8.40 -3.77
C ALA A 28 1.80 8.70 -5.20
N LEU A 29 1.54 7.80 -6.13
CA LEU A 29 1.83 7.99 -7.55
C LEU A 29 0.61 8.55 -8.25
N ALA A 30 0.73 9.73 -8.83
CA ALA A 30 -0.33 10.36 -9.61
C ALA A 30 0.23 11.20 -10.77
N TYR A 31 -0.53 11.26 -11.87
CA TYR A 31 -0.22 12.20 -12.94
C TYR A 31 -0.64 13.60 -12.53
N HIS A 32 0.23 14.58 -12.71
CA HIS A 32 -0.07 16.00 -12.57
C HIS A 32 0.91 16.86 -13.37
N THR A 33 0.54 18.13 -13.60
CA THR A 33 1.34 19.11 -14.34
C THR A 33 1.65 20.37 -13.53
N HIS A 34 1.34 20.38 -12.22
CA HIS A 34 1.50 21.56 -11.34
C HIS A 34 2.95 21.94 -11.11
N ASN A 35 3.85 20.96 -11.13
CA ASN A 35 5.29 21.16 -11.06
C ASN A 35 6.03 20.12 -11.91
N THR A 36 7.35 20.27 -12.07
CA THR A 36 8.21 19.37 -12.84
C THR A 36 8.98 18.37 -11.98
N ASP A 37 8.87 18.48 -10.66
CA ASP A 37 9.56 17.59 -9.73
C ASP A 37 9.06 16.15 -9.91
N LEU A 38 9.98 15.19 -9.88
CA LEU A 38 9.60 13.77 -9.93
C LEU A 38 8.95 13.30 -8.64
N ILE A 39 9.34 13.91 -7.51
CA ILE A 39 8.80 13.61 -6.19
C ILE A 39 8.80 14.89 -5.36
N ARG A 40 7.73 15.10 -4.59
CA ARG A 40 7.59 16.22 -3.68
C ARG A 40 6.94 15.80 -2.38
N GLU A 41 7.46 16.32 -1.26
CA GLU A 41 6.96 16.04 0.08
C GLU A 41 5.96 17.09 0.52
N TYR A 42 4.90 16.64 1.23
CA TYR A 42 3.85 17.50 1.79
C TYR A 42 3.54 17.06 3.23
N ALA A 43 3.45 18.02 4.13
CA ALA A 43 3.07 17.81 5.53
C ALA A 43 1.58 18.09 5.77
N ASP A 44 0.93 18.81 4.87
CA ASP A 44 -0.47 19.22 5.00
C ASP A 44 -1.13 19.44 3.62
N LEU A 45 -2.46 19.29 3.55
CA LEU A 45 -3.24 19.52 2.34
C LEU A 45 -3.17 20.97 1.85
N SER A 46 -2.97 21.93 2.75
CA SER A 46 -2.85 23.35 2.37
C SER A 46 -1.61 23.62 1.53
N GLU A 47 -0.53 22.86 1.69
CA GLU A 47 0.67 22.95 0.85
C GLU A 47 0.38 22.48 -0.58
N MET A 48 -0.46 21.44 -0.75
CA MET A 48 -0.89 20.97 -2.06
C MET A 48 -1.77 22.02 -2.77
N VAL A 49 -2.67 22.67 -2.03
CA VAL A 49 -3.48 23.78 -2.57
C VAL A 49 -2.59 24.95 -2.99
N ALA A 50 -1.55 25.26 -2.22
CA ALA A 50 -0.57 26.29 -2.58
C ALA A 50 0.20 25.94 -3.87
N ASP A 51 0.40 24.66 -4.15
CA ASP A 51 0.96 24.12 -5.39
C ASP A 51 -0.09 23.97 -6.53
N SER A 52 -1.29 24.51 -6.33
CA SER A 52 -2.39 24.56 -7.31
C SER A 52 -3.11 23.21 -7.54
N PHE A 53 -2.96 22.22 -6.69
CA PHE A 53 -3.80 21.03 -6.75
C PHE A 53 -5.24 21.39 -6.39
N THR A 54 -6.20 20.88 -7.15
CA THR A 54 -7.62 20.99 -6.83
C THR A 54 -8.08 19.87 -5.92
N VAL A 55 -9.14 20.07 -5.15
CA VAL A 55 -9.61 19.15 -4.11
C VAL A 55 -10.20 17.83 -4.65
N TYR A 56 -10.42 17.74 -5.97
CA TYR A 56 -10.95 16.55 -6.64
C TYR A 56 -9.91 15.83 -7.51
N GLU A 57 -8.70 16.34 -7.60
CA GLU A 57 -7.63 15.65 -8.30
C GLU A 57 -7.19 14.41 -7.53
N ALA A 58 -6.84 13.34 -8.25
CA ALA A 58 -6.44 12.07 -7.65
C ALA A 58 -5.32 12.22 -6.61
N ALA A 59 -4.27 13.00 -6.92
CA ALA A 59 -3.18 13.26 -5.98
C ALA A 59 -3.65 13.90 -4.66
N TYR A 60 -4.60 14.85 -4.74
CA TYR A 60 -5.16 15.50 -3.56
C TYR A 60 -6.03 14.55 -2.75
N LEU A 61 -6.90 13.77 -3.41
CA LEU A 61 -7.76 12.78 -2.75
C LEU A 61 -6.94 11.69 -2.06
N MET A 62 -5.84 11.22 -2.68
CA MET A 62 -4.89 10.30 -2.04
C MET A 62 -4.29 10.91 -0.78
N ALA A 63 -3.82 12.15 -0.86
CA ALA A 63 -3.26 12.88 0.28
C ALA A 63 -4.32 13.07 1.39
N GLN A 64 -5.55 13.42 1.02
CA GLN A 64 -6.66 13.54 1.95
C GLN A 64 -6.93 12.22 2.68
N ALA A 65 -6.93 11.09 1.97
CA ALA A 65 -7.13 9.78 2.56
C ALA A 65 -6.03 9.42 3.56
N TYR A 66 -4.75 9.75 3.28
CA TYR A 66 -3.66 9.56 4.24
C TYR A 66 -3.81 10.44 5.49
N PHE A 67 -4.08 11.74 5.29
CA PHE A 67 -4.11 12.72 6.40
C PHE A 67 -5.39 12.67 7.22
N SER A 68 -6.46 12.02 6.74
CA SER A 68 -7.71 11.83 7.51
C SER A 68 -7.59 10.81 8.64
N GLN A 69 -6.50 10.05 8.70
CA GLN A 69 -6.34 8.96 9.66
C GLN A 69 -5.83 9.44 11.03
N GLU A 70 -6.12 8.65 12.08
CA GLU A 70 -5.59 8.84 13.43
C GLU A 70 -4.99 7.52 13.95
N PRO A 71 -3.66 7.42 14.19
CA PRO A 71 -2.64 8.43 13.84
C PRO A 71 -2.46 8.58 12.32
N ARG A 72 -1.96 9.73 11.87
CA ARG A 72 -1.66 10.01 10.48
C ARG A 72 -0.14 10.09 10.22
N PRO A 73 0.36 9.92 8.99
CA PRO A 73 1.74 10.21 8.64
C PRO A 73 2.09 11.68 8.94
N GLU A 74 3.32 11.94 9.36
CA GLU A 74 3.82 13.31 9.55
C GLU A 74 3.94 14.02 8.19
N THR A 75 4.42 13.30 7.19
CA THR A 75 4.55 13.76 5.81
C THR A 75 4.18 12.64 4.84
N ILE A 76 3.76 13.03 3.64
CA ILE A 76 3.55 12.15 2.50
C ILE A 76 4.39 12.61 1.34
N LYS A 77 4.66 11.73 0.38
CA LYS A 77 5.33 12.10 -0.86
C LYS A 77 4.41 11.84 -2.05
N ILE A 78 4.33 12.83 -2.95
CA ILE A 78 3.64 12.69 -4.23
C ILE A 78 4.70 12.41 -5.29
N GLY A 79 4.65 11.24 -5.90
CA GLY A 79 5.47 10.86 -7.04
C GLY A 79 4.72 11.17 -8.34
N ARG A 80 5.37 11.90 -9.23
CA ARG A 80 4.76 12.31 -10.49
C ARG A 80 4.88 11.22 -11.54
N LEU A 81 3.73 10.74 -12.01
CA LEU A 81 3.65 9.97 -13.26
C LEU A 81 3.87 10.94 -14.42
N THR A 82 4.81 10.62 -15.31
CA THR A 82 5.22 11.51 -16.40
C THR A 82 4.36 11.38 -17.64
N THR A 83 3.66 10.24 -17.78
CA THR A 83 2.82 9.94 -18.94
C THR A 83 1.36 10.11 -18.59
N SER A 84 0.66 11.00 -19.30
CA SER A 84 -0.80 11.09 -19.23
C SER A 84 -1.44 9.94 -19.99
N VAL A 85 -2.51 9.41 -19.45
CA VAL A 85 -3.35 8.39 -20.11
C VAL A 85 -4.80 8.84 -20.15
N VAL A 86 -5.57 8.27 -21.06
CA VAL A 86 -7.02 8.46 -21.10
C VAL A 86 -7.65 7.44 -20.16
N PRO A 87 -8.26 7.87 -19.04
CA PRO A 87 -8.93 6.94 -18.15
C PRO A 87 -10.10 6.29 -18.88
N THR A 88 -10.18 4.96 -18.84
CA THR A 88 -11.16 4.18 -19.60
C THR A 88 -11.74 3.11 -18.71
N LYS A 89 -13.08 3.10 -18.60
CA LYS A 89 -13.81 2.06 -17.87
C LYS A 89 -14.80 1.38 -18.81
N LYS A 90 -14.96 0.06 -18.62
CA LYS A 90 -15.99 -0.72 -19.27
C LYS A 90 -17.08 -1.05 -18.26
N LEU A 91 -18.33 -0.70 -18.59
CA LEU A 91 -19.51 -1.19 -17.88
C LEU A 91 -20.12 -2.32 -18.70
N THR A 92 -20.46 -3.43 -18.06
CA THR A 92 -21.21 -4.54 -18.66
C THR A 92 -22.60 -4.60 -18.01
N ILE A 93 -23.64 -4.43 -18.81
CA ILE A 93 -25.03 -4.53 -18.32
C ILE A 93 -25.33 -6.01 -18.03
N THR A 94 -25.72 -6.30 -16.81
CA THR A 94 -26.03 -7.66 -16.33
C THR A 94 -27.50 -7.89 -16.11
N ASP A 95 -28.33 -6.82 -16.03
CA ASP A 95 -29.77 -6.90 -15.85
C ASP A 95 -30.52 -6.28 -17.04
N ALA A 96 -31.59 -6.96 -17.47
CA ALA A 96 -32.55 -6.50 -18.48
C ALA A 96 -33.99 -6.78 -18.06
N THR A 97 -34.24 -7.00 -16.76
CA THR A 97 -35.57 -7.31 -16.23
C THR A 97 -36.42 -6.06 -16.16
N GLU A 98 -37.61 -6.10 -16.79
CA GLU A 98 -38.55 -4.99 -16.80
C GLU A 98 -38.86 -4.49 -15.37
N GLY A 99 -38.79 -3.17 -15.19
CA GLY A 99 -39.07 -2.50 -13.94
C GLY A 99 -37.87 -2.46 -12.96
N ASN A 100 -36.81 -3.20 -13.21
CA ASN A 100 -35.57 -3.04 -12.50
C ASN A 100 -34.82 -1.77 -12.93
N HIS A 101 -33.78 -1.39 -12.18
CA HIS A 101 -33.03 -0.17 -12.42
C HIS A 101 -31.56 -0.48 -12.73
N ILE A 102 -30.97 0.29 -13.63
CA ILE A 102 -29.53 0.44 -13.74
C ILE A 102 -29.17 1.72 -13.01
N LEU A 103 -28.41 1.57 -11.92
CA LEU A 103 -27.94 2.70 -11.12
C LEU A 103 -26.44 2.80 -11.25
N LEU A 104 -25.91 4.01 -11.30
CA LEU A 104 -24.52 4.33 -11.13
C LEU A 104 -24.34 5.76 -10.65
N SER A 105 -23.43 5.98 -9.72
CA SER A 105 -22.94 7.29 -9.30
C SER A 105 -21.60 7.58 -9.96
N TYR A 106 -21.28 8.86 -10.16
CA TYR A 106 -19.99 9.27 -10.74
C TYR A 106 -19.41 10.49 -10.06
N LEU A 107 -18.08 10.57 -10.07
CA LEU A 107 -17.30 11.74 -9.67
C LEU A 107 -16.18 11.95 -10.69
N LEU A 108 -16.06 13.18 -11.20
CA LEU A 108 -14.97 13.60 -12.09
C LEU A 108 -13.94 14.42 -11.33
N SER A 109 -12.71 14.50 -11.83
CA SER A 109 -11.60 15.23 -11.21
C SER A 109 -11.76 16.75 -11.20
N ASP A 110 -12.78 17.29 -11.88
CA ASP A 110 -13.17 18.72 -11.79
C ASP A 110 -14.24 18.98 -10.70
N GLY A 111 -14.69 17.93 -10.01
CA GLY A 111 -15.73 17.99 -8.98
C GLY A 111 -17.16 17.77 -9.50
N THR A 112 -17.32 17.57 -10.82
CA THR A 112 -18.63 17.20 -11.37
C THR A 112 -19.03 15.83 -10.83
N ALA A 113 -20.17 15.76 -10.13
CA ALA A 113 -20.69 14.55 -9.53
C ALA A 113 -22.19 14.43 -9.79
N GLY A 114 -22.69 13.19 -9.85
CA GLY A 114 -24.10 12.89 -10.02
C GLY A 114 -24.39 11.40 -10.05
N SER A 115 -25.62 11.05 -10.40
CA SER A 115 -26.05 9.67 -10.54
C SER A 115 -26.94 9.49 -11.77
N ILE A 116 -26.88 8.30 -12.36
CA ILE A 116 -27.79 7.84 -13.39
C ILE A 116 -28.71 6.79 -12.78
N ASP A 117 -30.00 6.93 -13.01
CA ASP A 117 -31.03 5.96 -12.66
C ASP A 117 -31.87 5.70 -13.92
N TYR A 118 -31.69 4.53 -14.52
CA TYR A 118 -32.42 4.11 -15.70
C TYR A 118 -33.36 2.94 -15.38
N THR A 119 -34.69 3.16 -15.50
CA THR A 119 -35.67 2.09 -15.36
C THR A 119 -35.73 1.24 -16.63
N ILE A 120 -35.57 -0.05 -16.50
CA ILE A 120 -35.56 -1.01 -17.63
C ILE A 120 -36.97 -1.15 -18.17
N LEU A 121 -37.13 -0.93 -19.48
CA LEU A 121 -38.40 -0.99 -20.19
C LEU A 121 -38.81 -2.43 -20.53
N ALA A 122 -40.09 -2.62 -20.85
CA ALA A 122 -40.65 -3.89 -21.30
C ALA A 122 -39.89 -4.42 -22.55
N ALA A 123 -39.67 -5.72 -22.59
CA ALA A 123 -38.97 -6.42 -23.67
C ALA A 123 -37.52 -5.89 -23.97
N ALA A 124 -36.89 -5.23 -22.99
CA ALA A 124 -35.51 -4.81 -23.12
C ALA A 124 -34.55 -6.02 -23.17
N THR A 125 -33.43 -5.84 -23.85
CA THR A 125 -32.28 -6.74 -23.82
C THR A 125 -31.10 -6.01 -23.19
N THR A 126 -30.09 -6.72 -22.69
CA THR A 126 -28.89 -6.07 -22.16
C THR A 126 -28.26 -5.11 -23.18
N THR A 127 -28.33 -5.41 -24.47
CA THR A 127 -27.88 -4.51 -25.57
C THR A 127 -28.71 -3.23 -25.65
N SER A 128 -30.03 -3.31 -25.58
CA SER A 128 -30.88 -2.11 -25.65
C SER A 128 -30.77 -1.26 -24.39
N VAL A 129 -30.57 -1.89 -23.24
CA VAL A 129 -30.30 -1.20 -21.96
C VAL A 129 -28.95 -0.48 -22.04
N ALA A 130 -27.89 -1.17 -22.54
CA ALA A 130 -26.58 -0.57 -22.71
C ALA A 130 -26.62 0.67 -23.60
N THR A 131 -27.35 0.63 -24.73
CA THR A 131 -27.53 1.79 -25.61
C THR A 131 -28.28 2.94 -24.92
N ALA A 132 -29.29 2.63 -24.11
CA ALA A 132 -30.02 3.66 -23.38
C ALA A 132 -29.18 4.31 -22.28
N VAL A 133 -28.42 3.53 -21.52
CA VAL A 133 -27.52 4.02 -20.47
C VAL A 133 -26.32 4.79 -21.07
N GLU A 134 -25.81 4.35 -22.22
CA GLU A 134 -24.75 5.06 -22.97
C GLU A 134 -25.18 6.49 -23.33
N LEU A 135 -26.40 6.72 -23.79
CA LEU A 135 -26.91 8.08 -24.07
C LEU A 135 -26.95 8.97 -22.81
N LEU A 136 -27.19 8.37 -21.64
CA LEU A 136 -27.20 9.10 -20.37
C LEU A 136 -25.78 9.43 -19.91
N THR A 137 -24.82 8.51 -20.10
CA THR A 137 -23.41 8.75 -19.77
C THR A 137 -22.77 9.73 -20.75
N GLU A 138 -23.09 9.69 -22.04
CA GLU A 138 -22.60 10.64 -23.06
C GLU A 138 -23.07 12.08 -22.77
N ALA A 139 -24.17 12.26 -22.06
CA ALA A 139 -24.65 13.59 -21.66
C ALA A 139 -23.82 14.23 -20.53
N ILE A 140 -22.92 13.49 -19.88
CA ILE A 140 -22.07 14.00 -18.83
C ILE A 140 -20.87 14.73 -19.46
N THR A 141 -20.77 16.03 -19.18
CA THR A 141 -19.64 16.83 -19.68
C THR A 141 -18.32 16.33 -19.09
N GLY A 142 -17.31 16.10 -19.91
CA GLY A 142 -15.98 15.66 -19.50
C GLY A 142 -15.69 14.16 -19.68
N ILE A 143 -16.70 13.37 -20.07
CA ILE A 143 -16.52 11.98 -20.50
C ILE A 143 -17.19 11.74 -21.86
N ALA A 144 -16.77 10.70 -22.56
CA ALA A 144 -17.37 10.22 -23.78
C ALA A 144 -17.75 8.74 -23.61
N SER A 145 -18.84 8.31 -24.22
CA SER A 145 -19.33 6.95 -24.10
C SER A 145 -19.59 6.32 -25.45
N SER A 146 -19.48 5.00 -25.55
CA SER A 146 -19.89 4.20 -26.70
C SER A 146 -20.36 2.83 -26.27
N SER A 147 -21.40 2.29 -26.90
CA SER A 147 -21.93 0.98 -26.56
C SER A 147 -21.70 -0.05 -27.67
N SER A 148 -21.46 -1.31 -27.27
CA SER A 148 -21.32 -2.46 -28.16
C SER A 148 -21.82 -3.72 -27.47
N GLY A 149 -22.94 -4.28 -27.95
CA GLY A 149 -23.62 -5.37 -27.26
C GLY A 149 -24.08 -4.92 -25.87
N ALA A 150 -23.81 -5.71 -24.84
CA ALA A 150 -24.11 -5.37 -23.45
C ALA A 150 -23.09 -4.44 -22.79
N ASN A 151 -22.02 -4.04 -23.49
CA ASN A 151 -20.92 -3.27 -22.93
C ASN A 151 -21.04 -1.79 -23.30
N ILE A 152 -20.66 -0.93 -22.35
CA ILE A 152 -20.50 0.51 -22.52
C ILE A 152 -19.04 0.84 -22.18
N THR A 153 -18.31 1.45 -23.11
CA THR A 153 -16.99 1.98 -22.86
C THR A 153 -17.10 3.47 -22.54
N ILE A 154 -16.61 3.86 -21.38
CA ILE A 154 -16.61 5.25 -20.91
C ILE A 154 -15.17 5.72 -20.87
N THR A 155 -14.88 6.85 -21.51
CA THR A 155 -13.55 7.46 -21.57
C THR A 155 -13.58 8.87 -21.03
N GLY A 156 -12.60 9.21 -20.20
CA GLY A 156 -12.42 10.56 -19.66
C GLY A 156 -11.43 11.39 -20.46
N THR A 157 -11.03 12.51 -19.90
CA THR A 157 -9.99 13.38 -20.47
C THR A 157 -8.61 12.85 -20.10
N SER A 158 -7.67 12.91 -21.04
CA SER A 158 -6.29 12.46 -20.81
C SER A 158 -5.65 13.19 -19.62
N GLY A 159 -5.00 12.41 -18.75
CA GLY A 159 -4.30 12.91 -17.56
C GLY A 159 -5.20 13.33 -16.40
N THR A 160 -6.50 13.02 -16.46
CA THR A 160 -7.45 13.21 -15.36
C THR A 160 -7.87 11.85 -14.81
N SER A 161 -8.73 11.83 -13.79
CA SER A 161 -9.36 10.62 -13.29
C SER A 161 -10.88 10.82 -13.20
N PHE A 162 -11.61 9.74 -13.29
CA PHE A 162 -13.03 9.71 -12.93
C PHE A 162 -13.34 8.38 -12.26
N TRP A 163 -14.38 8.36 -11.43
CA TRP A 163 -14.78 7.21 -10.65
C TRP A 163 -16.28 6.94 -10.86
N LEU A 164 -16.61 5.65 -10.96
CA LEU A 164 -17.97 5.14 -10.96
C LEU A 164 -18.13 4.28 -9.72
N TYR A 165 -19.27 4.38 -9.05
CA TYR A 165 -19.57 3.68 -7.80
C TYR A 165 -21.07 3.55 -7.59
N ASP A 166 -21.53 2.86 -6.54
CA ASP A 166 -22.94 2.53 -6.27
C ASP A 166 -23.60 1.86 -7.47
N LEU A 167 -22.91 0.87 -8.06
CA LEU A 167 -23.41 0.20 -9.26
C LEU A 167 -24.51 -0.80 -8.94
N GLN A 168 -25.58 -0.77 -9.75
CA GLN A 168 -26.64 -1.79 -9.72
C GLN A 168 -27.03 -2.17 -11.14
N GLY A 169 -27.16 -3.48 -11.41
CA GLY A 169 -27.55 -4.03 -12.71
C GLY A 169 -26.46 -3.92 -13.78
N CYS A 170 -25.27 -3.52 -13.40
CA CYS A 170 -24.07 -3.49 -14.24
C CYS A 170 -22.83 -3.79 -13.42
N GLU A 171 -21.75 -4.18 -14.11
CA GLU A 171 -20.44 -4.46 -13.57
C GLU A 171 -19.39 -3.58 -14.25
N GLN A 172 -18.34 -3.17 -13.53
CA GLN A 172 -17.28 -2.36 -14.08
C GLN A 172 -15.95 -3.10 -14.15
N LEU A 173 -15.11 -2.66 -15.09
CA LEU A 173 -13.72 -3.05 -15.25
C LEU A 173 -12.90 -1.84 -15.69
N ASP A 174 -11.78 -1.55 -15.02
CA ASP A 174 -10.87 -0.50 -15.43
C ASP A 174 -10.01 -0.97 -16.62
N GLN A 175 -10.06 -0.24 -17.71
CA GLN A 175 -9.31 -0.50 -18.94
C GLN A 175 -8.34 0.64 -19.28
N THR A 176 -8.01 1.48 -18.30
CA THR A 176 -7.08 2.59 -18.48
C THR A 176 -5.72 2.07 -18.97
N PRO A 177 -5.16 2.62 -20.07
CA PRO A 177 -3.86 2.21 -20.58
C PRO A 177 -2.74 2.43 -19.56
N THR A 178 -1.63 1.71 -19.75
CA THR A 178 -0.47 1.89 -18.87
C THR A 178 0.17 3.26 -19.03
N CYS A 179 0.50 3.90 -17.89
CA CYS A 179 1.31 5.12 -17.80
C CYS A 179 2.81 4.82 -17.55
N ALA A 180 3.24 3.56 -17.69
CA ALA A 180 4.59 3.09 -17.44
C ALA A 180 5.12 3.40 -16.00
N PRO A 181 4.36 3.11 -14.93
CA PRO A 181 4.68 3.58 -13.58
C PRO A 181 5.98 3.01 -13.02
N ALA A 182 6.43 1.84 -13.47
CA ALA A 182 7.70 1.25 -13.05
C ALA A 182 8.93 2.05 -13.52
N VAL A 183 8.81 2.75 -14.66
CA VAL A 183 9.85 3.64 -15.19
C VAL A 183 9.93 4.90 -14.32
N ASP A 184 8.78 5.50 -14.04
CA ASP A 184 8.70 6.68 -13.18
C ASP A 184 9.18 6.37 -11.75
N LEU A 185 8.79 5.22 -11.18
CA LEU A 185 9.27 4.76 -9.87
C LEU A 185 10.79 4.62 -9.81
N SER A 186 11.40 4.08 -10.88
CA SER A 186 12.86 3.94 -10.94
C SER A 186 13.55 5.31 -10.98
N ALA A 187 12.98 6.29 -11.67
CA ALA A 187 13.48 7.66 -11.70
C ALA A 187 13.29 8.37 -10.34
N ILE A 188 12.15 8.19 -9.70
CA ILE A 188 11.83 8.71 -8.37
C ILE A 188 12.80 8.15 -7.32
N GLU A 189 13.06 6.82 -7.33
CA GLU A 189 13.95 6.16 -6.37
C GLU A 189 15.38 6.70 -6.43
N VAL A 190 15.85 7.14 -7.61
CA VAL A 190 17.16 7.77 -7.78
C VAL A 190 17.23 9.16 -7.13
N VAL A 191 16.12 9.91 -7.17
CA VAL A 191 16.05 11.27 -6.60
C VAL A 191 15.83 11.20 -5.09
N ASP A 192 14.89 10.37 -4.66
CA ASP A 192 14.55 10.20 -3.26
C ASP A 192 13.96 8.79 -3.04
N SER A 193 14.61 8.02 -2.18
CA SER A 193 14.21 6.67 -1.81
C SER A 193 13.64 6.56 -0.38
N ASP A 194 13.52 7.69 0.34
CA ASP A 194 13.07 7.72 1.74
C ASP A 194 11.53 7.72 1.85
N TRP A 195 10.95 6.62 1.42
CA TRP A 195 9.52 6.26 1.53
C TRP A 195 9.40 4.74 1.55
N TYR A 196 8.30 4.21 2.06
CA TYR A 196 8.15 2.76 2.24
C TYR A 196 6.98 2.15 1.48
N ALA A 197 5.77 2.64 1.66
CA ALA A 197 4.60 2.09 1.00
C ALA A 197 4.20 2.95 -0.21
N ILE A 198 3.73 2.29 -1.27
CA ILE A 198 3.30 2.90 -2.52
C ILE A 198 1.80 2.69 -2.68
N ASN A 199 1.11 3.72 -3.13
CA ASN A 199 -0.22 3.64 -3.73
C ASN A 199 -0.20 4.36 -5.08
N CYS A 200 -1.09 3.98 -6.01
CA CYS A 200 -1.17 4.56 -7.35
C CYS A 200 -2.59 5.03 -7.65
N ALA A 201 -2.71 6.20 -8.26
CA ALA A 201 -3.99 6.77 -8.67
C ALA A 201 -4.58 6.08 -9.91
N VAL A 202 -3.77 5.36 -10.69
CA VAL A 202 -4.21 4.62 -11.88
C VAL A 202 -4.38 3.16 -11.51
N GLU A 203 -5.64 2.73 -11.44
CA GLU A 203 -6.05 1.46 -10.83
C GLU A 203 -6.07 0.27 -11.78
N SER A 204 -5.87 0.45 -13.08
CA SER A 204 -5.96 -0.67 -14.03
C SER A 204 -4.97 -1.78 -13.70
N GLU A 205 -5.39 -3.04 -13.92
CA GLU A 205 -4.60 -4.24 -13.70
C GLU A 205 -3.18 -4.12 -14.30
N ALA A 206 -3.08 -3.64 -15.54
CA ALA A 206 -1.79 -3.49 -16.22
C ALA A 206 -0.82 -2.51 -15.52
N ASN A 207 -1.32 -1.43 -14.91
CA ASN A 207 -0.48 -0.50 -14.13
C ASN A 207 -0.10 -1.10 -12.78
N ALA A 208 -1.03 -1.76 -12.12
CA ALA A 208 -0.81 -2.43 -10.84
C ALA A 208 0.24 -3.55 -10.97
N ASP A 209 0.17 -4.37 -12.03
CA ASP A 209 1.14 -5.43 -12.33
C ASP A 209 2.56 -4.90 -12.48
N LEU A 210 2.73 -3.78 -13.20
CA LEU A 210 4.04 -3.17 -13.40
C LEU A 210 4.64 -2.66 -12.08
N ILE A 211 3.81 -2.08 -11.21
CA ILE A 211 4.27 -1.61 -9.89
C ILE A 211 4.58 -2.80 -8.98
N ALA A 212 3.72 -3.81 -8.94
CA ALA A 212 3.91 -5.02 -8.14
C ALA A 212 5.23 -5.72 -8.52
N ALA A 213 5.46 -5.99 -9.81
CA ALA A 213 6.69 -6.60 -10.28
C ALA A 213 7.94 -5.76 -9.92
N TRP A 214 7.83 -4.43 -9.94
CA TRP A 214 8.92 -3.53 -9.56
C TRP A 214 9.22 -3.61 -8.06
N VAL A 215 8.20 -3.67 -7.21
CA VAL A 215 8.32 -3.69 -5.73
C VAL A 215 8.88 -5.01 -5.23
N GLU A 216 8.56 -6.14 -5.88
CA GLU A 216 9.01 -7.48 -5.46
C GLU A 216 10.55 -7.63 -5.41
N THR A 217 11.29 -6.78 -6.11
CA THR A 217 12.76 -6.77 -6.06
C THR A 217 13.33 -5.82 -5.00
N ARG A 218 12.49 -5.24 -4.14
CA ARG A 218 12.86 -4.18 -3.18
C ARG A 218 12.27 -4.43 -1.80
N ASP A 219 12.88 -3.83 -0.78
CA ASP A 219 12.34 -3.85 0.59
C ASP A 219 11.30 -2.71 0.79
N LYS A 220 10.27 -2.68 -0.05
CA LYS A 220 9.18 -1.71 -0.06
C LYS A 220 7.85 -2.45 -0.14
N LEU A 221 6.73 -1.75 0.03
CA LEU A 221 5.40 -2.33 0.01
C LEU A 221 4.54 -1.60 -1.02
N PHE A 222 3.78 -2.33 -1.81
CA PHE A 222 2.74 -1.78 -2.68
C PHE A 222 1.37 -2.23 -2.20
N ILE A 223 0.49 -1.26 -1.96
CA ILE A 223 -0.93 -1.54 -1.66
C ILE A 223 -1.76 -0.96 -2.80
N ALA A 224 -2.22 -1.84 -3.68
CA ALA A 224 -3.17 -1.49 -4.72
C ALA A 224 -4.59 -1.45 -4.16
N GLN A 225 -5.45 -0.68 -4.81
CA GLN A 225 -6.90 -0.85 -4.71
C GLN A 225 -7.46 -1.16 -6.08
N THR A 226 -8.60 -1.82 -6.10
CA THR A 226 -9.36 -2.07 -7.33
C THR A 226 -10.86 -1.95 -7.05
N SER A 227 -11.57 -1.44 -8.04
CA SER A 227 -13.03 -1.44 -8.09
C SER A 227 -13.57 -2.36 -9.20
N ASP A 228 -12.72 -3.23 -9.74
CA ASP A 228 -13.09 -4.16 -10.79
C ASP A 228 -13.96 -5.29 -10.23
N ASP A 229 -15.20 -5.38 -10.70
CA ASP A 229 -16.19 -6.32 -10.20
C ASP A 229 -15.82 -7.79 -10.40
N ILE A 230 -14.88 -8.07 -11.30
CA ILE A 230 -14.37 -9.42 -11.52
C ILE A 230 -13.66 -9.98 -10.28
N GLU A 231 -13.06 -9.12 -9.45
CA GLU A 231 -12.33 -9.53 -8.23
C GLU A 231 -13.25 -10.05 -7.12
N ARG A 232 -14.54 -9.69 -7.14
CA ARG A 232 -15.55 -10.23 -6.21
C ARG A 232 -16.32 -11.42 -6.76
N GLN A 233 -15.83 -12.00 -7.87
CA GLN A 233 -16.44 -13.14 -8.56
C GLN A 233 -15.48 -14.31 -8.66
N SER A 234 -16.01 -15.48 -9.04
CA SER A 234 -15.16 -16.62 -9.40
C SER A 234 -14.37 -16.30 -10.67
N GLY A 235 -13.05 -16.20 -10.55
CA GLY A 235 -12.17 -15.94 -11.69
C GLY A 235 -11.62 -14.51 -11.70
N GLY A 236 -11.47 -13.88 -10.54
CA GLY A 236 -10.69 -12.65 -10.36
C GLY A 236 -9.33 -12.74 -11.05
N THR A 237 -8.82 -11.63 -11.56
CA THR A 237 -7.62 -11.63 -12.41
C THR A 237 -6.41 -11.04 -11.71
N LEU A 238 -6.54 -9.86 -11.13
CA LEU A 238 -5.44 -9.15 -10.48
C LEU A 238 -4.97 -9.86 -9.20
N MET A 239 -5.90 -10.09 -8.24
CA MET A 239 -5.58 -10.69 -6.96
C MET A 239 -5.10 -12.13 -7.12
N SER A 240 -5.83 -12.95 -7.90
CA SER A 240 -5.47 -14.34 -8.17
C SER A 240 -4.16 -14.46 -8.95
N GLY A 241 -3.89 -13.55 -9.90
CA GLY A 241 -2.65 -13.47 -10.65
C GLY A 241 -1.45 -13.23 -9.75
N TRP A 242 -1.56 -12.27 -8.84
CA TRP A 242 -0.49 -11.99 -7.86
C TRP A 242 -0.31 -13.10 -6.85
N ALA A 243 -1.40 -13.74 -6.41
CA ALA A 243 -1.34 -14.91 -5.52
C ALA A 243 -0.61 -16.09 -6.21
N ALA A 244 -0.91 -16.34 -7.49
CA ALA A 244 -0.23 -17.37 -8.28
C ALA A 244 1.27 -17.09 -8.48
N LEU A 245 1.67 -15.81 -8.58
CA LEU A 245 3.06 -15.39 -8.65
C LEU A 245 3.75 -15.41 -7.28
N GLY A 246 2.99 -15.50 -6.19
CA GLY A 246 3.51 -15.52 -4.82
C GLY A 246 4.15 -14.19 -4.41
N TYR A 247 3.56 -13.06 -4.80
CA TYR A 247 4.11 -11.74 -4.48
C TYR A 247 4.06 -11.46 -2.98
N ASP A 248 5.23 -11.16 -2.42
CA ASP A 248 5.45 -10.98 -0.99
C ASP A 248 5.38 -9.51 -0.52
N ASN A 249 5.49 -8.57 -1.44
CA ASN A 249 5.57 -7.13 -1.16
C ASN A 249 4.39 -6.34 -1.73
N SER A 250 3.42 -7.04 -2.33
CA SER A 250 2.26 -6.44 -2.98
C SER A 250 0.99 -6.97 -2.36
N ALA A 251 0.06 -6.08 -2.04
CA ALA A 251 -1.28 -6.41 -1.56
C ALA A 251 -2.32 -5.63 -2.36
N CYS A 252 -3.52 -6.19 -2.52
CA CYS A 252 -4.64 -5.52 -3.15
C CYS A 252 -5.84 -5.50 -2.20
N ILE A 253 -6.56 -4.37 -2.19
CA ILE A 253 -7.82 -4.23 -1.47
C ILE A 253 -8.94 -3.88 -2.45
N PHE A 254 -10.05 -4.60 -2.37
CA PHE A 254 -11.25 -4.29 -3.13
C PHE A 254 -12.05 -3.16 -2.46
N THR A 255 -12.58 -2.24 -3.25
CA THR A 255 -13.56 -1.24 -2.83
C THR A 255 -14.46 -0.85 -3.99
N GLU A 256 -15.77 -0.79 -3.77
CA GLU A 256 -16.74 -0.33 -4.78
C GLU A 256 -16.55 1.16 -5.12
N ASN A 257 -16.16 1.97 -4.14
CA ASN A 257 -15.94 3.40 -4.33
C ASN A 257 -14.45 3.75 -4.28
N ALA A 258 -13.79 3.60 -5.41
CA ALA A 258 -12.36 3.90 -5.56
C ALA A 258 -12.01 5.39 -5.37
N SER A 259 -12.96 6.33 -5.45
CA SER A 259 -12.72 7.76 -5.24
C SER A 259 -12.30 8.11 -3.80
N THR A 260 -12.59 7.24 -2.85
CA THR A 260 -12.20 7.42 -1.43
C THR A 260 -10.75 7.08 -1.16
N PHE A 261 -10.06 6.45 -2.12
CA PHE A 261 -8.69 5.97 -1.95
C PHE A 261 -8.48 5.15 -0.67
N LEU A 262 -9.32 4.14 -0.48
CA LEU A 262 -9.32 3.26 0.69
C LEU A 262 -7.91 2.70 1.01
N ALA A 263 -7.15 2.29 -0.01
CA ALA A 263 -5.78 1.80 0.16
C ALA A 263 -4.85 2.86 0.76
N CYS A 264 -4.98 4.13 0.36
CA CYS A 264 -4.24 5.24 0.94
C CYS A 264 -4.64 5.48 2.40
N GLY A 265 -5.94 5.45 2.71
CA GLY A 265 -6.42 5.52 4.09
C GLY A 265 -5.83 4.41 4.96
N TRP A 266 -5.83 3.17 4.45
CA TRP A 266 -5.28 2.02 5.16
C TRP A 266 -3.78 2.16 5.43
N VAL A 267 -3.00 2.54 4.42
CA VAL A 267 -1.58 2.86 4.54
C VAL A 267 -1.35 4.02 5.52
N GLY A 268 -2.13 5.10 5.40
CA GLY A 268 -2.06 6.26 6.30
C GLY A 268 -2.29 5.90 7.76
N LYS A 269 -3.21 4.98 8.05
CA LYS A 269 -3.51 4.47 9.39
C LYS A 269 -2.39 3.61 9.97
N MET A 270 -1.66 2.89 9.12
CA MET A 270 -0.76 1.83 9.55
C MET A 270 0.71 2.25 9.61
N LEU A 271 1.18 3.08 8.67
CA LEU A 271 2.60 3.47 8.62
C LEU A 271 3.11 4.26 9.83
N PRO A 272 2.31 5.10 10.51
CA PRO A 272 2.77 5.80 11.71
C PRO A 272 3.06 4.87 12.90
N LYS A 273 2.58 3.63 12.84
CA LYS A 273 2.82 2.63 13.90
C LYS A 273 4.20 2.00 13.74
N ASP A 274 4.75 1.52 14.85
CA ASP A 274 6.01 0.77 14.79
C ASP A 274 5.89 -0.42 13.81
N PRO A 275 6.81 -0.57 12.84
CA PRO A 275 6.77 -1.63 11.85
C PRO A 275 6.63 -3.02 12.47
N GLY A 276 5.67 -3.80 11.99
CA GLY A 276 5.40 -5.16 12.47
C GLY A 276 4.77 -5.27 13.87
N SER A 277 4.50 -4.14 14.56
CA SER A 277 3.92 -4.15 15.91
C SER A 277 2.39 -4.21 15.94
N ALA A 278 1.74 -3.95 14.80
CA ALA A 278 0.30 -3.87 14.69
C ALA A 278 -0.19 -4.61 13.44
N THR A 279 -1.20 -5.47 13.61
CA THR A 279 -1.82 -6.13 12.45
C THR A 279 -2.54 -5.11 11.56
N TRP A 280 -2.53 -5.37 10.25
CA TRP A 280 -3.26 -4.59 9.24
C TRP A 280 -4.73 -5.00 9.14
N ALA A 281 -5.10 -6.18 9.65
CA ALA A 281 -6.50 -6.59 9.77
C ALA A 281 -7.22 -5.87 10.90
N LEU A 282 -8.56 -5.86 10.84
CA LEU A 282 -9.44 -5.37 11.90
C LEU A 282 -9.23 -3.87 12.19
N LYS A 283 -9.01 -3.06 11.16
CA LYS A 283 -8.83 -1.61 11.27
C LYS A 283 -10.01 -0.87 10.68
N SER A 284 -10.49 0.14 11.39
CA SER A 284 -11.42 1.13 10.86
C SER A 284 -10.64 2.18 10.08
N ILE A 285 -11.13 2.56 8.92
CA ILE A 285 -10.50 3.56 8.03
C ILE A 285 -11.43 4.76 7.96
N ASP A 286 -10.89 5.92 8.31
CA ASP A 286 -11.65 7.16 8.29
C ASP A 286 -11.77 7.68 6.85
N GLY A 287 -12.93 8.23 6.49
CA GLY A 287 -13.19 8.76 5.16
C GLY A 287 -13.67 7.75 4.12
N SER A 288 -13.71 6.45 4.44
CA SER A 288 -14.22 5.40 3.56
C SER A 288 -15.41 4.68 4.20
N ALA A 289 -16.42 4.39 3.42
CA ALA A 289 -17.51 3.51 3.82
C ALA A 289 -17.12 2.04 3.61
N ALA A 290 -17.70 1.15 4.42
CA ALA A 290 -17.55 -0.28 4.21
C ALA A 290 -18.39 -0.73 3.00
N ASP A 291 -17.81 -1.59 2.17
CA ASP A 291 -18.49 -2.14 1.00
C ASP A 291 -19.54 -3.19 1.43
N PRO A 292 -20.74 -3.20 0.79
CA PRO A 292 -21.83 -4.10 1.14
C PRO A 292 -21.64 -5.51 0.52
N LEU A 293 -20.45 -6.09 0.66
CA LEU A 293 -20.10 -7.37 0.09
C LEU A 293 -20.83 -8.54 0.74
N THR A 294 -21.33 -9.46 -0.08
CA THR A 294 -21.91 -10.72 0.37
C THR A 294 -20.84 -11.69 0.88
N THR A 295 -21.28 -12.70 1.65
CA THR A 295 -20.34 -13.77 2.11
C THR A 295 -19.69 -14.53 0.95
N THR A 296 -20.36 -14.65 -0.19
CA THR A 296 -19.81 -15.31 -1.37
C THR A 296 -18.72 -14.48 -2.01
N GLU A 297 -18.95 -13.18 -2.19
CA GLU A 297 -17.99 -12.24 -2.76
C GLU A 297 -16.74 -12.11 -1.87
N THR A 298 -16.94 -11.93 -0.55
CA THR A 298 -15.81 -11.94 0.38
C THR A 298 -15.04 -13.26 0.35
N GLY A 299 -15.73 -14.38 0.06
CA GLY A 299 -15.10 -15.69 -0.10
C GLY A 299 -14.19 -15.79 -1.32
N TYR A 300 -14.55 -15.16 -2.44
CA TYR A 300 -13.70 -15.09 -3.64
C TYR A 300 -12.48 -14.22 -3.38
N ILE A 301 -12.67 -12.98 -2.89
CA ILE A 301 -11.56 -12.07 -2.54
C ILE A 301 -10.60 -12.74 -1.55
N ASP A 302 -11.16 -13.37 -0.49
CA ASP A 302 -10.37 -14.09 0.51
C ASP A 302 -9.60 -15.28 -0.06
N GLY A 303 -10.17 -15.98 -1.05
CA GLY A 303 -9.56 -17.12 -1.74
C GLY A 303 -8.34 -16.72 -2.57
N ASP A 304 -8.38 -15.54 -3.16
CA ASP A 304 -7.33 -14.98 -4.02
C ASP A 304 -6.31 -14.12 -3.24
N SER A 305 -6.24 -14.29 -1.92
CA SER A 305 -5.36 -13.51 -1.02
C SER A 305 -5.58 -12.00 -1.11
N GLY A 306 -6.78 -11.57 -1.49
CA GLY A 306 -7.20 -10.19 -1.49
C GLY A 306 -7.59 -9.69 -0.10
N ASN A 307 -7.78 -8.39 -0.01
CA ASN A 307 -8.27 -7.70 1.18
C ASN A 307 -9.54 -6.94 0.85
N HIS A 308 -10.37 -6.68 1.86
CA HIS A 308 -11.60 -5.92 1.70
C HIS A 308 -11.96 -5.16 2.99
N TYR A 309 -12.85 -4.17 2.86
CA TYR A 309 -13.32 -3.35 3.97
C TYR A 309 -14.83 -3.53 4.11
N THR A 310 -15.27 -4.23 5.14
CA THR A 310 -16.68 -4.62 5.33
C THR A 310 -17.16 -4.36 6.74
N GLU A 311 -18.46 -4.24 6.90
CA GLU A 311 -19.09 -4.10 8.21
C GLU A 311 -19.37 -5.47 8.84
N ILE A 312 -18.96 -5.66 10.08
CA ILE A 312 -19.29 -6.84 10.89
C ILE A 312 -19.85 -6.37 12.22
N ALA A 313 -21.08 -6.74 12.50
CA ALA A 313 -21.79 -6.40 13.73
C ALA A 313 -21.81 -4.89 14.03
N GLY A 314 -21.97 -4.06 13.00
CA GLY A 314 -22.01 -2.60 13.12
C GLY A 314 -20.64 -1.93 13.20
N VAL A 315 -19.56 -2.67 12.97
CA VAL A 315 -18.18 -2.14 12.95
C VAL A 315 -17.57 -2.35 11.58
N SER A 316 -17.19 -1.26 10.91
CA SER A 316 -16.46 -1.29 9.64
C SER A 316 -15.01 -1.59 9.88
N ILE A 317 -14.50 -2.66 9.28
CA ILE A 317 -13.13 -3.17 9.50
C ILE A 317 -12.50 -3.72 8.24
N THR A 318 -11.19 -3.54 8.13
CA THR A 318 -10.37 -4.25 7.13
C THR A 318 -10.29 -5.74 7.47
N ARG A 319 -10.31 -6.58 6.44
CA ARG A 319 -10.22 -8.03 6.57
C ARG A 319 -8.91 -8.54 5.98
N LYS A 320 -8.47 -9.72 6.50
CA LYS A 320 -7.23 -10.41 6.18
C LYS A 320 -5.97 -9.66 6.59
N GLY A 321 -5.60 -8.56 5.93
CA GLY A 321 -4.34 -7.86 6.17
C GLY A 321 -3.14 -8.63 5.62
N VAL A 322 -3.28 -9.21 4.41
CA VAL A 322 -2.31 -10.09 3.78
C VAL A 322 -1.75 -9.47 2.49
N VAL A 323 -0.52 -9.85 2.14
CA VAL A 323 0.05 -9.68 0.81
C VAL A 323 -0.40 -10.83 -0.09
N ALA A 324 -0.15 -10.74 -1.38
CA ALA A 324 -0.65 -11.69 -2.36
C ALA A 324 -0.15 -13.13 -2.17
N SER A 325 1.04 -13.35 -1.59
CA SER A 325 1.49 -14.69 -1.19
C SER A 325 0.68 -15.32 -0.05
N GLY A 326 -0.24 -14.58 0.57
CA GLY A 326 -1.01 -14.98 1.74
C GLY A 326 -0.31 -14.73 3.07
N GLU A 327 0.93 -14.21 3.07
CA GLU A 327 1.62 -13.80 4.30
C GLU A 327 1.01 -12.50 4.84
N TYR A 328 1.15 -12.22 6.13
CA TYR A 328 0.62 -10.99 6.72
C TYR A 328 1.49 -9.78 6.41
N ILE A 329 0.87 -8.62 6.14
CA ILE A 329 1.56 -7.37 5.82
C ILE A 329 2.47 -6.92 6.97
N ASP A 330 2.02 -7.07 8.22
CA ASP A 330 2.82 -6.73 9.40
C ASP A 330 4.08 -7.59 9.53
N VAL A 331 4.03 -8.85 9.13
CA VAL A 331 5.18 -9.75 9.07
C VAL A 331 6.19 -9.27 8.03
N ARG A 332 5.73 -8.97 6.80
CA ARG A 332 6.61 -8.47 5.73
C ARG A 332 7.27 -7.15 6.11
N MET A 333 6.47 -6.20 6.61
CA MET A 333 6.98 -4.92 7.11
C MET A 333 7.99 -5.10 8.25
N GLY A 334 7.72 -6.03 9.18
CA GLY A 334 8.63 -6.37 10.28
C GLY A 334 9.97 -6.93 9.79
N ILE A 335 9.95 -7.77 8.75
CA ILE A 335 11.17 -8.33 8.13
C ILE A 335 11.99 -7.22 7.46
N HIS A 336 11.38 -6.35 6.66
CA HIS A 336 12.06 -5.23 6.01
C HIS A 336 12.68 -4.27 7.05
N TRP A 337 11.92 -3.94 8.08
CA TRP A 337 12.40 -3.09 9.16
C TRP A 337 13.58 -3.72 9.90
N LEU A 338 13.50 -5.01 10.25
CA LEU A 338 14.57 -5.69 10.96
C LEU A 338 15.85 -5.75 10.12
N LYS A 339 15.74 -6.05 8.83
CA LYS A 339 16.86 -6.05 7.87
C LYS A 339 17.54 -4.68 7.81
N ALA A 340 16.76 -3.61 7.63
CA ALA A 340 17.29 -2.25 7.56
C ALA A 340 17.98 -1.84 8.87
N ARG A 341 17.35 -2.07 10.02
CA ARG A 341 17.89 -1.67 11.33
C ARG A 341 19.14 -2.45 11.72
N ILE A 342 19.25 -3.74 11.39
CA ILE A 342 20.48 -4.52 11.59
C ILE A 342 21.59 -3.94 10.71
N ALA A 343 21.33 -3.67 9.43
CA ALA A 343 22.33 -3.11 8.52
C ALA A 343 22.83 -1.74 9.00
N GLU A 344 21.94 -0.84 9.41
CA GLU A 344 22.28 0.48 9.95
C GLU A 344 23.15 0.38 11.22
N ARG A 345 22.83 -0.53 12.15
CA ARG A 345 23.59 -0.70 13.38
C ARG A 345 24.98 -1.24 13.12
N VAL A 346 25.10 -2.29 12.30
CA VAL A 346 26.39 -2.87 11.93
C VAL A 346 27.25 -1.85 11.17
N PHE A 347 26.63 -1.12 10.23
CA PHE A 347 27.33 -0.04 9.52
C PHE A 347 27.81 1.05 10.47
N THR A 348 26.99 1.47 11.42
CA THR A 348 27.35 2.47 12.44
C THR A 348 28.53 1.99 13.27
N LEU A 349 28.55 0.73 13.71
CA LEU A 349 29.69 0.15 14.42
C LEU A 349 30.99 0.21 13.57
N LEU A 350 30.91 -0.18 12.29
CA LEU A 350 32.06 -0.20 11.40
C LEU A 350 32.58 1.20 11.06
N ALA A 351 31.68 2.19 10.94
CA ALA A 351 32.01 3.57 10.59
C ALA A 351 32.51 4.40 11.78
N SER A 352 32.00 4.14 13.01
CA SER A 352 32.38 4.91 14.20
C SER A 352 33.65 4.42 14.90
N ALA A 353 34.05 3.18 14.68
CA ALA A 353 35.26 2.62 15.26
C ALA A 353 36.48 2.86 14.33
N ASP A 354 37.61 3.28 14.89
CA ASP A 354 38.88 3.37 14.13
C ASP A 354 39.21 2.05 13.41
N LYS A 355 38.86 0.93 14.05
CA LYS A 355 39.05 -0.42 13.53
C LYS A 355 38.24 -1.43 14.35
N VAL A 356 37.41 -2.23 13.67
CA VAL A 356 36.87 -3.48 14.23
C VAL A 356 37.91 -4.59 13.84
N PRO A 357 38.67 -5.12 14.81
CA PRO A 357 39.75 -6.06 14.47
C PRO A 357 39.15 -7.39 13.98
N TYR A 358 39.83 -8.04 13.01
CA TYR A 358 39.42 -9.36 12.50
C TYR A 358 39.90 -10.46 13.48
N THR A 359 39.30 -10.49 14.66
CA THR A 359 39.57 -11.40 15.79
C THR A 359 38.25 -11.84 16.40
N ASP A 360 38.25 -12.91 17.18
CA ASP A 360 37.03 -13.36 17.86
C ASP A 360 36.37 -12.26 18.74
N PRO A 361 37.09 -11.42 19.47
CA PRO A 361 36.51 -10.25 20.12
C PRO A 361 35.86 -9.24 19.15
N GLY A 362 36.46 -9.01 17.96
CA GLY A 362 35.91 -8.12 16.95
C GLY A 362 34.63 -8.70 16.33
N VAL A 363 34.58 -10.00 16.09
CA VAL A 363 33.35 -10.71 15.66
C VAL A 363 32.26 -10.57 16.73
N ALA A 364 32.62 -10.68 18.00
CA ALA A 364 31.69 -10.53 19.11
C ALA A 364 31.02 -9.13 19.17
N LEU A 365 31.72 -8.06 18.73
CA LEU A 365 31.12 -6.72 18.62
C LEU A 365 29.98 -6.70 17.58
N VAL A 366 30.21 -7.28 16.39
CA VAL A 366 29.18 -7.37 15.36
C VAL A 366 27.96 -8.19 15.86
N VAL A 367 28.22 -9.33 16.51
CA VAL A 367 27.17 -10.18 17.11
C VAL A 367 26.39 -9.41 18.18
N ALA A 368 27.04 -8.57 18.97
CA ALA A 368 26.39 -7.75 19.99
C ALA A 368 25.41 -6.74 19.38
N GLU A 369 25.77 -6.08 18.27
CA GLU A 369 24.88 -5.15 17.57
C GLU A 369 23.64 -5.87 16.99
N VAL A 370 23.82 -7.03 16.39
CA VAL A 370 22.70 -7.85 15.90
C VAL A 370 21.79 -8.24 17.08
N ARG A 371 22.35 -8.74 18.19
CA ARG A 371 21.55 -9.11 19.38
C ARG A 371 20.80 -7.90 19.96
N ALA A 372 21.43 -6.74 20.03
CA ALA A 372 20.78 -5.52 20.50
C ALA A 372 19.57 -5.15 19.63
N GLN A 373 19.70 -5.30 18.29
CA GLN A 373 18.56 -5.05 17.40
C GLN A 373 17.44 -6.07 17.57
N LEU A 374 17.76 -7.36 17.76
CA LEU A 374 16.75 -8.39 18.04
C LEU A 374 15.99 -8.13 19.35
N GLN A 375 16.67 -7.62 20.38
CA GLN A 375 16.00 -7.20 21.63
C GLN A 375 15.03 -6.03 21.40
N ILE A 376 15.40 -5.05 20.59
CA ILE A 376 14.49 -3.96 20.20
C ILE A 376 13.29 -4.52 19.43
N ALA A 377 13.50 -5.49 18.54
CA ALA A 377 12.42 -6.14 17.79
C ALA A 377 11.43 -6.88 18.71
N ILE A 378 11.90 -7.48 19.80
CA ILE A 378 11.04 -8.07 20.82
C ILE A 378 10.24 -6.98 21.56
N GLN A 379 10.89 -5.91 21.99
CA GLN A 379 10.23 -4.80 22.69
C GLN A 379 9.14 -4.14 21.84
N LYS A 380 9.34 -4.08 20.52
CA LYS A 380 8.37 -3.54 19.56
C LYS A 380 7.31 -4.55 19.09
N GLY A 381 7.36 -5.80 19.55
CA GLY A 381 6.38 -6.82 19.21
C GLY A 381 6.55 -7.43 17.82
N VAL A 382 7.67 -7.20 17.14
CA VAL A 382 8.00 -7.86 15.87
C VAL A 382 8.39 -9.32 16.08
N LEU A 383 9.20 -9.57 17.12
CA LEU A 383 9.64 -10.91 17.51
C LEU A 383 9.03 -11.34 18.84
N ALA A 384 8.73 -12.62 18.96
CA ALA A 384 8.35 -13.22 20.22
C ALA A 384 9.53 -13.27 21.20
N ALA A 385 9.25 -13.04 22.49
CA ALA A 385 10.26 -13.14 23.54
C ALA A 385 10.69 -14.58 23.82
N SER A 386 9.88 -15.56 23.46
CA SER A 386 10.16 -16.99 23.65
C SER A 386 9.76 -17.78 22.41
N PRO A 387 10.65 -18.63 21.86
CA PRO A 387 12.05 -18.82 22.31
C PRO A 387 12.92 -17.57 22.08
N VAL A 388 13.91 -17.37 22.92
CA VAL A 388 14.84 -16.22 22.81
C VAL A 388 15.59 -16.28 21.48
N PRO A 389 15.62 -15.21 20.69
CA PRO A 389 16.37 -15.18 19.44
C PRO A 389 17.86 -15.49 19.65
N THR A 390 18.42 -16.29 18.76
CA THR A 390 19.81 -16.70 18.79
C THR A 390 20.61 -16.00 17.70
N VAL A 391 21.89 -15.70 17.98
CA VAL A 391 22.85 -15.18 16.98
C VAL A 391 24.09 -16.02 17.05
N THR A 392 24.52 -16.53 15.91
CA THR A 392 25.73 -17.34 15.75
C THR A 392 26.68 -16.68 14.75
N ALA A 393 27.98 -16.83 14.97
CA ALA A 393 29.02 -16.41 14.04
C ALA A 393 30.17 -17.43 14.09
N PRO A 394 30.93 -17.59 12.98
CA PRO A 394 32.08 -18.48 12.94
C PRO A 394 33.21 -17.93 13.82
N LYS A 395 34.08 -18.80 14.35
CA LYS A 395 35.34 -18.38 14.91
C LYS A 395 36.27 -17.97 13.79
N VAL A 396 37.17 -17.02 14.03
CA VAL A 396 38.09 -16.50 13.01
C VAL A 396 38.99 -17.62 12.48
N ALA A 397 39.33 -18.62 13.29
CA ALA A 397 40.14 -19.76 12.87
C ALA A 397 39.43 -20.63 11.80
N ASP A 398 38.11 -20.69 11.83
CA ASP A 398 37.28 -21.51 10.94
C ASP A 398 36.89 -20.79 9.63
N ILE A 399 37.24 -19.49 9.52
CA ILE A 399 36.93 -18.69 8.32
C ILE A 399 38.03 -18.92 7.28
N GLU A 400 37.63 -19.12 6.04
CA GLU A 400 38.55 -19.29 4.90
C GLU A 400 39.52 -18.11 4.78
N VAL A 401 40.76 -18.42 4.38
CA VAL A 401 41.85 -17.43 4.23
C VAL A 401 41.47 -16.33 3.24
N ALA A 402 40.78 -16.69 2.15
CA ALA A 402 40.33 -15.75 1.13
C ALA A 402 39.37 -14.68 1.71
N ASN A 403 38.40 -15.08 2.55
CA ASN A 403 37.47 -14.16 3.22
C ASN A 403 38.20 -13.24 4.21
N ARG A 404 39.18 -13.78 4.96
CA ARG A 404 40.02 -12.99 5.87
C ARG A 404 40.88 -11.95 5.11
N GLN A 405 41.45 -12.34 3.95
CA GLN A 405 42.17 -11.42 3.10
C GLN A 405 41.30 -10.34 2.48
N ALA A 406 40.09 -10.69 2.07
CA ALA A 406 39.06 -9.75 1.60
C ALA A 406 38.43 -8.91 2.72
N ARG A 407 38.80 -9.14 4.00
CA ARG A 407 38.18 -8.51 5.19
C ARG A 407 36.66 -8.72 5.27
N LEU A 408 36.15 -9.81 4.73
CA LEU A 408 34.75 -10.20 4.75
C LEU A 408 34.48 -11.14 5.94
N LEU A 409 33.61 -10.77 6.85
CA LEU A 409 33.06 -11.65 7.88
C LEU A 409 31.83 -12.37 7.33
N PRO A 410 31.92 -13.65 6.97
CA PRO A 410 30.78 -14.42 6.47
C PRO A 410 29.94 -14.99 7.62
N ASP A 411 28.75 -15.51 7.30
CA ASP A 411 27.98 -16.45 8.14
C ASP A 411 27.59 -15.96 9.53
N VAL A 412 27.41 -14.65 9.73
CA VAL A 412 26.70 -14.16 10.91
C VAL A 412 25.21 -14.46 10.69
N LYS A 413 24.66 -15.40 11.45
CA LYS A 413 23.30 -15.90 11.31
C LYS A 413 22.51 -15.61 12.58
N PHE A 414 21.23 -15.31 12.42
CA PHE A 414 20.30 -15.23 13.55
C PHE A 414 19.04 -16.03 13.26
N ALA A 415 18.37 -16.45 14.32
CA ALA A 415 17.06 -17.09 14.27
C ALA A 415 16.18 -16.51 15.36
N GLY A 416 14.91 -16.27 15.04
CA GLY A 416 13.91 -15.74 15.95
C GLY A 416 12.51 -16.15 15.48
N THR A 417 11.54 -16.08 16.36
CA THR A 417 10.13 -16.36 16.07
C THR A 417 9.38 -15.04 15.96
N LEU A 418 8.57 -14.86 14.91
CA LEU A 418 7.73 -13.68 14.77
C LEU A 418 6.60 -13.69 15.80
N ALA A 419 6.25 -12.52 16.31
CA ALA A 419 5.12 -12.35 17.21
C ALA A 419 3.87 -12.04 16.38
N GLY A 420 3.18 -13.07 15.88
CA GLY A 420 1.95 -12.91 15.10
C GLY A 420 0.79 -12.35 15.92
N ALA A 421 -0.22 -11.82 15.23
CA ALA A 421 -1.46 -11.34 15.84
C ALA A 421 -2.55 -12.42 15.86
N ILE A 422 -3.41 -12.40 16.89
CA ILE A 422 -4.58 -13.26 16.96
C ILE A 422 -5.74 -12.58 16.22
N HIS A 423 -6.18 -13.18 15.10
CA HIS A 423 -7.31 -12.67 14.32
C HIS A 423 -8.60 -13.46 14.57
N LYS A 424 -8.51 -14.67 15.10
CA LYS A 424 -9.64 -15.58 15.31
C LYS A 424 -9.47 -16.36 16.60
N THR A 425 -10.55 -16.54 17.36
CA THR A 425 -10.52 -17.36 18.57
C THR A 425 -11.75 -18.27 18.64
N ASN A 426 -11.57 -19.49 19.14
CA ASN A 426 -12.65 -20.41 19.45
C ASN A 426 -12.71 -20.58 20.97
N ILE A 427 -13.85 -20.26 21.57
CA ILE A 427 -14.06 -20.38 23.01
C ILE A 427 -15.12 -21.45 23.26
N ALA A 428 -14.79 -22.47 24.01
CA ALA A 428 -15.76 -23.49 24.46
C ALA A 428 -15.89 -23.41 25.98
N GLY A 429 -17.10 -23.37 26.47
CA GLY A 429 -17.41 -23.37 27.91
C GLY A 429 -18.49 -24.37 28.24
N VAL A 430 -18.40 -25.02 29.40
CA VAL A 430 -19.44 -25.91 29.96
C VAL A 430 -19.95 -25.27 31.25
N LEU A 431 -21.27 -25.05 31.31
CA LEU A 431 -21.94 -24.60 32.53
C LEU A 431 -22.61 -25.80 33.15
N SER A 432 -22.33 -26.11 34.43
CA SER A 432 -23.02 -27.09 35.24
C SER A 432 -23.84 -26.41 36.32
N VAL A 433 -25.05 -26.95 36.60
CA VAL A 433 -25.95 -26.49 37.67
C VAL A 433 -25.63 -27.26 38.95
#